data_c1afbf78e698d9b0ba998fc712fd41f6
#
_entry.id   c1afbf78e698d9b0ba998fc712fd41f6
#
_cell.length_a   1.000
_cell.length_b   1.000
_cell.length_c   1.000
_cell.angle_alpha   90.00
_cell.angle_beta   90.00
_cell.angle_gamma   90.00
#
_symmetry.space_group_name_H-M   'P 1'
#
loop_
_entity.id
_entity.type
_entity.pdbx_description
1 polymer ?
#
loop_
_entity_poly.entity_id
_entity_poly.type
_entity_poly.pdbx_seq_one_letter_code
_entity_poly.pdbx_strand_id
1 'polypeptide(L)' 'MRAKVLERFPAGAPRGSWPAEEYAARRRAEGEPATVIMDLKSDAFLVVVPAADDD' A
#
# COMPACT_ATOMS: atom_id res chain seq x y z
N MET A 1 2.98 -14.81 8.37
CA MET A 1 2.49 -14.05 7.25
C MET A 1 3.25 -12.76 7.10
N ARG A 2 3.62 -12.40 5.91
CA ARG A 2 4.40 -11.20 5.68
C ARG A 2 3.76 -10.31 4.65
N ALA A 3 4.08 -9.05 4.70
CA ALA A 3 3.63 -8.11 3.70
C ALA A 3 4.82 -7.36 3.15
N LYS A 4 4.80 -7.09 1.88
CA LYS A 4 5.85 -6.33 1.23
C LYS A 4 5.28 -4.95 0.92
N VAL A 5 5.99 -3.91 1.33
CA VAL A 5 5.57 -2.54 1.06
C VAL A 5 6.03 -2.16 -0.33
N LEU A 6 5.07 -1.82 -1.19
CA LEU A 6 5.38 -1.39 -2.54
C LEU A 6 5.63 0.10 -2.61
N GLU A 7 4.88 0.86 -1.83
CA GLU A 7 5.00 2.31 -1.87
C GLU A 7 4.45 2.90 -0.58
N ARG A 8 4.85 4.12 -0.28
CA ARG A 8 4.48 4.79 0.94
C ARG A 8 4.09 6.23 0.60
N PHE A 9 2.98 6.69 1.16
CA PHE A 9 2.46 8.02 0.89
C PHE A 9 2.17 8.72 2.20
N PRO A 10 2.57 10.00 2.35
CA PRO A 10 2.32 10.71 3.60
C PRO A 10 0.83 10.88 3.85
N ALA A 11 0.39 10.58 5.07
CA ALA A 11 -1.01 10.67 5.41
C ALA A 11 -1.49 12.11 5.50
N GLY A 12 -0.59 13.05 5.74
CA GLY A 12 -0.99 14.44 5.86
C GLY A 12 -1.17 15.17 4.56
N ALA A 13 -1.04 14.49 3.43
CA ALA A 13 -1.19 15.14 2.14
C ALA A 13 -2.63 15.60 1.95
N PRO A 14 -2.85 16.70 1.22
CA PRO A 14 -4.20 17.20 1.02
C PRO A 14 -5.16 16.19 0.38
N ARG A 15 -4.65 15.27 -0.42
CA ARG A 15 -5.48 14.27 -1.07
C ARG A 15 -5.71 13.04 -0.21
N GLY A 16 -5.15 13.02 1.01
CA GLY A 16 -5.37 11.93 1.93
C GLY A 16 -4.89 10.60 1.39
N SER A 17 -5.76 9.60 1.41
CA SER A 17 -5.38 8.26 0.96
C SER A 17 -5.50 8.09 -0.56
N TRP A 18 -5.94 9.11 -1.26
CA TRP A 18 -6.23 8.98 -2.69
C TRP A 18 -5.03 8.49 -3.51
N PRO A 19 -3.82 9.07 -3.33
CA PRO A 19 -2.68 8.59 -4.13
C PRO A 19 -2.35 7.14 -3.85
N ALA A 20 -2.47 6.73 -2.58
CA ALA A 20 -2.18 5.33 -2.23
C ALA A 20 -3.21 4.40 -2.86
N GLU A 21 -4.48 4.81 -2.82
CA GLU A 21 -5.53 3.99 -3.39
C GLU A 21 -5.42 3.87 -4.89
N GLU A 22 -5.03 4.95 -5.54
CA GLU A 22 -4.80 4.92 -6.97
C GLU A 22 -3.66 3.98 -7.34
N TYR A 23 -2.59 4.06 -6.58
CA TYR A 23 -1.45 3.19 -6.80
C TYR A 23 -1.86 1.73 -6.60
N ALA A 24 -2.59 1.45 -5.53
CA ALA A 24 -3.02 0.09 -5.26
C ALA A 24 -3.94 -0.44 -6.35
N ALA A 25 -4.84 0.41 -6.85
CA ALA A 25 -5.74 -0.01 -7.91
C ALA A 25 -4.99 -0.36 -9.17
N ARG A 26 -3.95 0.41 -9.48
CA ARG A 26 -3.12 0.13 -10.64
C ARG A 26 -2.40 -1.21 -10.50
N ARG A 27 -1.86 -1.46 -9.31
CA ARG A 27 -1.17 -2.72 -9.07
C ARG A 27 -2.14 -3.90 -9.14
N ARG A 28 -3.36 -3.73 -8.62
CA ARG A 28 -4.36 -4.78 -8.71
C ARG A 28 -4.72 -5.08 -10.16
N ALA A 29 -4.77 -4.05 -11.00
CA ALA A 29 -5.05 -4.24 -12.41
C ALA A 29 -3.95 -5.03 -13.10
N GLU A 30 -2.75 -5.02 -12.53
CA GLU A 30 -1.64 -5.80 -13.06
C GLU A 30 -1.57 -7.19 -12.46
N GLY A 31 -2.53 -7.55 -11.62
CA GLY A 31 -2.58 -8.88 -11.06
C GLY A 31 -1.98 -9.01 -9.67
N GLU A 32 -1.57 -7.91 -9.07
CA GLU A 32 -1.00 -7.95 -7.71
C GLU A 32 -2.08 -7.63 -6.69
N PRO A 33 -2.21 -8.43 -5.63
CA PRO A 33 -3.27 -8.18 -4.64
C PRO A 33 -2.88 -7.07 -3.67
N ALA A 34 -2.78 -5.85 -4.18
CA ALA A 34 -2.33 -4.72 -3.39
C ALA A 34 -3.44 -4.18 -2.50
N THR A 35 -3.06 -3.76 -1.31
CA THR A 35 -3.97 -3.21 -0.31
C THR A 35 -3.35 -1.96 0.28
N VAL A 36 -4.20 -1.02 0.71
CA VAL A 36 -3.72 0.17 1.39
C VAL A 36 -3.97 0.00 2.88
N ILE A 37 -2.93 0.23 3.68
CA ILE A 37 -3.07 0.22 5.13
C ILE A 37 -2.51 1.53 5.68
N MET A 38 -2.97 1.88 6.88
CA MET A 38 -2.50 3.08 7.55
C MET A 38 -1.44 2.70 8.56
N ASP A 39 -0.28 3.32 8.46
CA ASP A 39 0.79 3.14 9.42
C ASP A 39 0.76 4.33 10.38
N LEU A 40 0.24 4.11 11.56
CA LEU A 40 0.09 5.18 12.53
C LEU A 40 1.43 5.66 13.06
N LYS A 41 2.41 4.79 13.12
CA LYS A 41 3.71 5.17 13.60
C LYS A 41 4.38 6.20 12.73
N SER A 42 4.33 6.01 11.43
CA SER A 42 4.99 6.91 10.52
C SER A 42 4.03 7.90 9.88
N ASP A 43 2.73 7.84 10.25
CA ASP A 43 1.72 8.73 9.73
C ASP A 43 1.72 8.68 8.21
N ALA A 44 1.61 7.49 7.68
CA ALA A 44 1.69 7.28 6.24
C ALA A 44 0.74 6.17 5.82
N PHE A 45 0.32 6.23 4.57
CA PHE A 45 -0.41 5.13 3.96
C PHE A 45 0.58 4.25 3.21
N LEU A 46 0.47 2.95 3.42
CA LEU A 46 1.35 1.99 2.77
C LEU A 46 0.55 1.15 1.80
N VAL A 47 1.11 0.95 0.62
CA VAL A 47 0.53 -0.01 -0.33
C VAL A 47 1.32 -1.28 -0.19
N VAL A 48 0.65 -2.34 0.21
CA VAL A 48 1.34 -3.60 0.50
C VAL A 48 0.70 -4.74 -0.26
N VAL A 49 1.49 -5.78 -0.49
CA VAL A 49 1.00 -7.04 -1.03
C VAL A 49 1.48 -8.15 -0.12
N PRO A 50 0.81 -9.30 -0.10
CA PRO A 50 1.31 -10.45 0.66
C PRO A 50 2.63 -10.89 0.05
N ALA A 51 3.64 -11.04 0.88
CA ALA A 51 4.91 -11.54 0.39
C ALA A 51 4.78 -13.03 0.19
N ALA A 52 5.30 -13.50 -0.92
CA ALA A 52 5.28 -14.92 -1.17
C ALA A 52 6.27 -15.56 -0.25
N ASP A 53 5.84 -16.46 0.50
CA ASP A 53 6.71 -17.09 1.34
C ASP A 53 7.16 -18.29 0.79
N ASP A 54 7.15 -18.70 0.14
CA ASP A 54 7.58 -19.79 -0.32
C ASP A 54 8.27 -20.57 0.32
N ASP A 55 8.31 -20.74 0.82
CA ASP A 55 8.89 -21.45 1.31
C ASP A 55 9.06 -21.85 1.55
#